data_10b66330879cccd358d55b34cca934e6
#
_entry.id   10b66330879cccd358d55b34cca934e6
#
_cell.length_a   1.000
_cell.length_b   1.000
_cell.length_c   1.000
_cell.angle_alpha   90.00
_cell.angle_beta   90.00
_cell.angle_gamma   90.00
#
_symmetry.space_group_name_H-M   'P 1'
#
loop_
_entity.id
_entity.type
_entity.pdbx_description
1 polymer ?
#
loop_
_entity_poly.entity_id
_entity_poly.type
_entity_poly.pdbx_seq_one_letter_code
_entity_poly.pdbx_strand_id
1 'polypeptide(L)' 'MADEPKYPVKTVTKAIEIINYLAQDTGNRGIGVSELSRVLGMGKSTVHRLLDTLSFYGYVEQDGETNQY' A
#
# COMPACT_ATOMS: atom_id res chain seq x y z
N MET A 1 -3.82 22.59 -7.39
CA MET A 1 -3.84 21.17 -7.72
C MET A 1 -2.78 20.85 -8.75
N ALA A 2 -1.96 19.91 -8.45
CA ALA A 2 -0.88 19.57 -9.36
C ALA A 2 -1.40 18.82 -10.57
N ASP A 3 -0.79 19.07 -11.71
CA ASP A 3 -1.10 18.31 -12.90
C ASP A 3 -0.57 16.90 -12.77
N GLU A 4 -1.15 16.00 -13.54
CA GLU A 4 -0.64 14.66 -13.59
C GLU A 4 0.74 14.64 -14.25
N PRO A 5 1.61 13.75 -13.84
CA PRO A 5 2.91 13.64 -14.47
C PRO A 5 2.76 13.25 -15.93
N LYS A 6 3.65 13.75 -16.75
CA LYS A 6 3.61 13.48 -18.18
C LYS A 6 3.83 11.99 -18.48
N TYR A 7 4.68 11.34 -17.70
CA TYR A 7 5.01 9.93 -17.88
C TYR A 7 4.85 9.20 -16.54
N PRO A 8 3.61 8.93 -16.12
CA PRO A 8 3.41 8.29 -14.83
C PRO A 8 3.95 6.85 -14.83
N VAL A 9 4.60 6.50 -13.75
CA VAL A 9 5.05 5.12 -13.53
C VAL A 9 4.02 4.45 -12.63
N LYS A 10 3.29 3.51 -13.19
CA LYS A 10 2.15 2.92 -12.48
C LYS A 10 2.53 2.25 -11.18
N THR A 11 3.69 1.61 -11.13
CA THR A 11 4.15 0.96 -9.92
C THR A 11 4.32 1.97 -8.79
N VAL A 12 4.89 3.13 -9.09
CA VAL A 12 5.06 4.18 -8.09
C VAL A 12 3.71 4.72 -7.65
N THR A 13 2.82 4.95 -8.60
CA THR A 13 1.47 5.41 -8.28
C THR A 13 0.77 4.45 -7.34
N LYS A 14 0.86 3.16 -7.62
CA LYS A 14 0.20 2.15 -6.78
C LYS A 14 0.81 2.11 -5.39
N ALA A 15 2.13 2.26 -5.28
CA ALA A 15 2.77 2.28 -3.98
C ALA A 15 2.29 3.47 -3.15
N ILE A 16 2.16 4.63 -3.80
CA ILE A 16 1.68 5.82 -3.13
C ILE A 16 0.23 5.63 -2.67
N GLU A 17 -0.59 5.00 -3.49
CA GLU A 17 -1.98 4.72 -3.11
C GLU A 17 -2.06 3.84 -1.87
N ILE A 18 -1.18 2.85 -1.79
CA ILE A 18 -1.13 1.98 -0.61
C ILE A 18 -0.76 2.80 0.63
N ILE A 19 0.28 3.62 0.52
CA ILE A 19 0.72 4.43 1.64
C ILE A 19 -0.39 5.36 2.10
N ASN A 20 -1.06 6.01 1.16
CA ASN A 20 -2.13 6.94 1.49
C ASN A 20 -3.29 6.22 2.17
N TYR A 21 -3.64 5.04 1.69
CA TYR A 21 -4.74 4.29 2.29
C TYR A 21 -4.41 3.88 3.72
N LEU A 22 -3.19 3.40 3.93
CA LEU A 22 -2.76 3.01 5.27
C LEU A 22 -2.72 4.21 6.22
N ALA A 23 -2.31 5.37 5.70
CA ALA A 23 -2.24 6.57 6.52
C ALA A 23 -3.62 7.07 6.94
N GLN A 24 -4.65 6.73 6.20
CA GLN A 24 -6.01 7.15 6.52
C GLN A 24 -6.68 6.25 7.55
N ASP A 25 -6.09 5.10 7.83
CA ASP A 25 -6.66 4.17 8.80
C ASP A 25 -6.41 4.70 10.21
N THR A 26 -7.47 5.12 10.88
CA THR A 26 -7.37 5.67 12.23
C THR A 26 -7.77 4.66 13.30
N GLY A 27 -8.10 3.44 12.89
CA GLY A 27 -8.62 2.45 13.83
C GLY A 27 -7.58 1.59 14.49
N ASN A 28 -6.33 1.69 14.12
CA ASN A 28 -5.24 0.88 14.67
C ASN A 28 -5.48 -0.62 14.52
N ARG A 29 -6.33 -0.99 13.59
CA ARG A 29 -6.68 -2.40 13.44
C ARG A 29 -5.80 -3.14 12.45
N GLY A 30 -4.97 -2.41 11.73
CA GLY A 30 -4.16 -3.02 10.70
C GLY A 30 -4.97 -3.36 9.45
N ILE A 31 -4.28 -3.49 8.34
CA ILE A 31 -4.92 -3.74 7.05
C ILE A 31 -4.16 -4.86 6.36
N GLY A 32 -4.90 -5.84 5.88
CA GLY A 32 -4.31 -6.98 5.21
C GLY A 32 -4.20 -6.81 3.71
N VAL A 33 -3.45 -7.70 3.10
CA VAL A 33 -3.24 -7.69 1.65
C VAL A 33 -4.57 -7.83 0.90
N SER A 34 -5.46 -8.68 1.40
CA SER A 34 -6.74 -8.90 0.72
C SER A 34 -7.59 -7.65 0.70
N GLU A 35 -7.60 -6.92 1.80
CA GLU A 35 -8.37 -5.68 1.85
C GLU A 35 -7.79 -4.65 0.89
N LEU A 36 -6.47 -4.47 0.89
CA LEU A 36 -5.84 -3.53 -0.02
C LEU A 36 -6.08 -3.91 -1.47
N SER A 37 -5.98 -5.19 -1.78
CA SER A 37 -6.23 -5.67 -3.13
C SER A 37 -7.65 -5.29 -3.58
N ARG A 38 -8.63 -5.51 -2.73
CA ARG A 38 -10.02 -5.26 -3.06
C ARG A 38 -10.30 -3.77 -3.19
N VAL A 39 -9.83 -2.99 -2.22
CA VAL A 39 -10.16 -1.56 -2.17
C VAL A 39 -9.45 -0.79 -3.29
N LEU A 40 -8.20 -1.14 -3.56
CA LEU A 40 -7.41 -0.39 -4.52
C LEU A 40 -7.45 -1.00 -5.93
N GLY A 41 -8.16 -2.13 -6.09
CA GLY A 41 -8.29 -2.74 -7.40
C GLY A 41 -7.00 -3.31 -7.95
N MET A 42 -6.14 -3.82 -7.08
CA MET A 42 -4.86 -4.41 -7.49
C MET A 42 -4.85 -5.90 -7.20
N GLY A 43 -4.04 -6.64 -7.95
CA GLY A 43 -3.84 -8.05 -7.64
C GLY A 43 -3.11 -8.24 -6.33
N LYS A 44 -3.40 -9.33 -5.62
CA LYS A 44 -2.78 -9.61 -4.33
C LYS A 44 -1.26 -9.74 -4.45
N SER A 45 -0.77 -10.34 -5.52
CA SER A 45 0.68 -10.46 -5.73
C SER A 45 1.33 -9.10 -5.84
N THR A 46 0.70 -8.18 -6.57
CA THR A 46 1.21 -6.83 -6.71
C THR A 46 1.25 -6.11 -5.37
N VAL A 47 0.14 -6.21 -4.62
CA VAL A 47 0.06 -5.56 -3.31
C VAL A 47 1.14 -6.12 -2.39
N HIS A 48 1.29 -7.43 -2.36
CA HIS A 48 2.27 -8.07 -1.49
C HIS A 48 3.68 -7.59 -1.82
N ARG A 49 4.02 -7.54 -3.10
CA ARG A 49 5.35 -7.13 -3.51
C ARG A 49 5.62 -5.66 -3.19
N LEU A 50 4.62 -4.80 -3.37
CA LEU A 50 4.77 -3.40 -3.03
C LEU A 50 4.93 -3.20 -1.53
N LEU A 51 4.12 -3.89 -0.74
CA LEU A 51 4.23 -3.79 0.71
C LEU A 51 5.57 -4.31 1.21
N ASP A 52 6.04 -5.40 0.64
CA ASP A 52 7.33 -5.95 1.01
C ASP A 52 8.44 -4.93 0.78
N THR A 53 8.42 -4.29 -0.38
CA THR A 53 9.42 -3.27 -0.71
C THR A 53 9.30 -2.06 0.23
N LEU A 54 8.08 -1.58 0.44
CA LEU A 54 7.86 -0.43 1.32
C LEU A 54 8.28 -0.73 2.75
N SER A 55 8.04 -1.95 3.20
CA SER A 55 8.43 -2.36 4.54
C SER A 55 9.95 -2.42 4.66
N PHE A 56 10.62 -2.90 3.62
CA PHE A 56 12.09 -2.97 3.64
C PHE A 56 12.70 -1.60 3.84
N TYR A 57 12.13 -0.59 3.22
CA TYR A 57 12.65 0.78 3.32
C TYR A 57 12.06 1.58 4.47
N GLY A 58 11.22 0.95 5.29
CA GLY A 58 10.71 1.59 6.50
C GLY A 58 9.50 2.48 6.31
N TYR A 59 8.84 2.43 5.15
CA TYR A 59 7.68 3.27 4.91
C TYR A 59 6.39 2.67 5.47
N VAL A 60 6.36 1.36 5.65
CA VAL A 60 5.23 0.68 6.29
C VAL A 60 5.78 -0.37 7.24
N GLU A 61 4.97 -0.80 8.19
CA GLU A 61 5.34 -1.84 9.13
C GLU A 61 4.31 -2.95 9.09
N GLN A 62 4.77 -4.16 9.25
CA GLN A 62 3.90 -5.31 9.31
C GLN A 62 3.87 -5.86 10.74
N ASP A 63 2.66 -6.10 11.24
CA ASP A 63 2.48 -6.74 12.54
C ASP A 63 2.87 -8.21 12.41
N GLY A 64 3.84 -8.63 13.22
CA GLY A 64 4.35 -10.00 13.13
C GLY A 64 3.34 -11.06 13.54
N GLU A 65 2.32 -10.69 14.32
CA GLU A 65 1.32 -11.65 14.78
C GLU A 65 0.16 -11.78 13.81
N THR A 66 -0.28 -10.67 13.23
CA THR A 66 -1.47 -10.67 12.38
C THR A 66 -1.14 -10.62 10.90
N ASN A 67 0.11 -10.31 10.54
CA ASN A 67 0.55 -10.10 9.16
C ASN A 67 -0.18 -8.95 8.47
N GLN A 68 -0.74 -8.04 9.23
CA GLN A 68 -1.40 -6.86 8.70
C GLN A 68 -0.48 -5.66 8.76
N TYR A 69 -0.79 -4.68 7.95
CA TYR A 69 -0.01 -3.45 7.83
C TYR A 69 -0.83 -2.25 8.33
#